data_4039db79a5b2270b42a6bfc53629215c
#
_entry.id   4039db79a5b2270b42a6bfc53629215c
#
_cell.length_a   1.000
_cell.length_b   1.000
_cell.length_c   1.000
_cell.angle_alpha   90.00
_cell.angle_beta   90.00
_cell.angle_gamma   90.00
#
_symmetry.space_group_name_H-M   'P 1'
#
loop_
_entity.id
_entity.type
_entity.pdbx_description
1 polymer ?
#
loop_
_entity_poly.entity_id
_entity_poly.type
_entity_poly.pdbx_seq_one_letter_code
_entity_poly.pdbx_strand_id
1 'polypeptide(L)'
;MGVVVTVRRVHGFVGVPSTGAAAAAVRRSGTSMISASTTPSQLSSAYSFSSSTALSMVDTNTIAAITTTATEHVLIPRIRLKRNRQTKHFRDGSQLIFSGSILANTNTPNTLKMGDLVQVEVPSSDPNSPTNTIIGWGLYNPHSLYRIRLLVHNLLLSPRTKTELFDTLRNDADEKNSNIKDKDRILQNILVRNFHKAIQTRRALGLDCVSEEEAEATTKTDTYRLVNGEGDTMSGLAVDIVGGNIAVIMSSASWCEIHKDTIQAALHTVLNNHNMEQQQQQRQQNRYEFVWKTTPSRLKQDGYYDENEDDNNTNNNGNVNTKEGEQDEGQNNKPVLCYENGIQYRTYPHNKVGQKTSVYCDQRDNRWDLAALCRRHHNENTAAQPFRVLDLCCYHGGFALNAMINGQATLAVGVDSSHDAIDACKTNAKLNNLALIEDDNNNDTTTAATEGIQFVKSDIDKYMKQCYDDNEKTNTNLFDVIVLDPPKLAPSMKGLQRASRKYHSLNRDAIKLINEVEGGIFMSCTCSAAMTQHEGGTYFLNMISQAAISAQRELTLLKVSGAASCHTQSPSSFPAGKYLTAATFRVHPKN
;
A
#
# COMPACT_ATOMS: atom_id res chain seq x y z
N MET A 1 1.91 29.69 -48.58
CA MET A 1 1.31 30.78 -47.81
C MET A 1 1.34 30.34 -46.35
N GLY A 2 2.31 30.85 -45.61
CA GLY A 2 2.46 30.57 -44.18
C GLY A 2 1.75 31.63 -43.35
N VAL A 3 1.08 31.20 -42.30
CA VAL A 3 0.54 32.12 -41.29
C VAL A 3 1.37 31.90 -40.03
N VAL A 4 2.11 32.94 -39.67
CA VAL A 4 2.84 33.06 -38.40
C VAL A 4 1.90 33.71 -37.40
N VAL A 5 1.62 33.02 -36.27
CA VAL A 5 0.89 33.62 -35.14
C VAL A 5 1.90 33.93 -34.04
N THR A 6 2.09 35.22 -33.80
CA THR A 6 2.92 35.78 -32.74
C THR A 6 2.10 35.89 -31.45
N VAL A 7 2.52 35.23 -30.39
CA VAL A 7 1.91 35.38 -29.04
C VAL A 7 2.69 36.46 -28.28
N ARG A 8 2.04 37.59 -27.99
CA ARG A 8 2.53 38.65 -27.09
C ARG A 8 2.25 38.28 -25.64
N ARG A 9 3.29 38.32 -24.83
CA ARG A 9 3.18 38.36 -23.35
C ARG A 9 2.61 39.71 -22.91
N VAL A 10 1.59 39.66 -22.05
CA VAL A 10 1.13 40.83 -21.29
C VAL A 10 1.48 40.61 -19.83
N HIS A 11 2.38 41.44 -19.31
CA HIS A 11 2.61 41.64 -17.89
C HIS A 11 1.63 42.70 -17.39
N GLY A 12 0.84 42.37 -16.36
CA GLY A 12 0.01 43.33 -15.67
C GLY A 12 0.18 43.18 -14.16
N PHE A 13 0.96 44.07 -13.57
CA PHE A 13 0.97 44.37 -12.14
C PHE A 13 -0.27 45.20 -11.82
N VAL A 14 -1.04 44.83 -10.80
CA VAL A 14 -1.93 45.78 -10.09
C VAL A 14 -1.82 45.54 -8.60
N GLY A 15 -1.50 46.62 -7.93
CA GLY A 15 -1.19 46.71 -6.51
C GLY A 15 -2.44 46.71 -5.61
N VAL A 16 -2.16 46.46 -4.37
CA VAL A 16 -3.04 46.49 -3.20
C VAL A 16 -3.14 47.96 -2.71
N PRO A 17 -4.29 48.45 -2.24
CA PRO A 17 -4.34 49.49 -1.24
C PRO A 17 -4.94 48.98 0.08
N SER A 18 -4.22 49.30 1.15
CA SER A 18 -4.61 49.24 2.56
C SER A 18 -5.46 50.46 2.94
N THR A 19 -6.48 50.29 3.76
CA THR A 19 -7.06 51.17 4.79
C THR A 19 -8.35 50.50 5.25
N GLY A 20 -8.81 50.43 6.49
CA GLY A 20 -8.58 51.14 7.70
C GLY A 20 -9.85 50.94 8.56
N ALA A 21 -9.70 50.87 9.82
CA ALA A 21 -10.63 50.59 10.91
C ALA A 21 -12.04 51.19 10.88
N ALA A 22 -13.01 50.43 11.48
CA ALA A 22 -14.01 51.01 12.37
C ALA A 22 -14.65 49.95 13.28
N ALA A 23 -14.56 50.19 14.57
CA ALA A 23 -15.21 49.46 15.64
C ALA A 23 -16.67 49.94 15.81
N ALA A 24 -17.57 49.00 16.12
CA ALA A 24 -18.85 49.36 16.80
C ALA A 24 -19.27 48.21 17.72
N ALA A 25 -19.35 48.56 18.99
CA ALA A 25 -19.89 47.76 20.08
C ALA A 25 -21.42 47.90 20.16
N VAL A 26 -22.13 46.81 20.46
CA VAL A 26 -23.46 46.90 21.12
C VAL A 26 -23.60 45.74 22.12
N ARG A 27 -24.14 46.15 23.26
CA ARG A 27 -24.31 45.56 24.59
C ARG A 27 -25.32 44.40 24.66
N ARG A 28 -25.02 43.44 25.55
CA ARG A 28 -25.70 42.90 26.74
C ARG A 28 -27.23 42.72 26.77
N SER A 29 -27.61 41.49 27.11
CA SER A 29 -28.53 41.08 28.21
C SER A 29 -28.52 39.54 28.24
N GLY A 30 -28.38 38.76 29.31
CA GLY A 30 -28.66 38.93 30.71
C GLY A 30 -29.35 37.66 31.23
N THR A 31 -28.71 36.99 32.23
CA THR A 31 -29.29 36.06 33.25
C THR A 31 -29.82 34.69 32.77
N SER A 32 -29.46 33.57 33.36
CA SER A 32 -29.50 33.20 34.79
C SER A 32 -28.68 31.98 35.13
N MET A 33 -28.13 31.93 36.33
CA MET A 33 -27.42 30.85 37.01
C MET A 33 -28.36 29.68 37.34
N ILE A 34 -27.82 28.43 37.25
CA ILE A 34 -28.07 27.39 38.23
C ILE A 34 -26.73 26.72 38.53
N SER A 35 -26.32 26.83 39.77
CA SER A 35 -25.19 26.19 40.41
C SER A 35 -25.55 24.75 40.81
N ALA A 36 -24.68 23.81 40.48
CA ALA A 36 -24.60 22.57 41.23
C ALA A 36 -23.11 22.21 41.43
N SER A 37 -22.71 22.37 42.67
CA SER A 37 -21.42 21.93 43.21
C SER A 37 -21.41 20.44 43.40
N THR A 38 -20.40 19.77 42.88
CA THR A 38 -19.91 18.50 43.46
C THR A 38 -18.39 18.45 43.33
N THR A 39 -17.77 18.38 44.46
CA THR A 39 -16.34 18.24 44.73
C THR A 39 -15.80 16.85 44.29
N PRO A 40 -14.59 16.76 43.76
CA PRO A 40 -13.92 15.49 43.55
C PRO A 40 -13.12 15.11 44.81
N SER A 41 -13.40 13.95 45.35
CA SER A 41 -12.57 13.30 46.35
C SER A 41 -11.47 12.46 45.67
N GLN A 42 -10.24 12.83 45.95
CA GLN A 42 -9.00 12.08 46.20
C GLN A 42 -8.94 10.59 45.79
N LEU A 43 -8.00 10.32 44.88
CA LEU A 43 -7.08 9.17 45.00
C LEU A 43 -5.75 9.53 44.36
N SER A 44 -4.86 10.05 45.19
CA SER A 44 -3.44 10.21 44.91
C SER A 44 -2.73 8.92 45.29
N SER A 45 -2.13 8.23 44.34
CA SER A 45 -1.00 7.32 44.63
C SER A 45 0.24 7.91 43.99
N ALA A 46 1.10 8.40 44.87
CA ALA A 46 2.37 8.99 44.58
C ALA A 46 3.37 7.97 44.02
N TYR A 47 3.96 8.29 42.87
CA TYR A 47 5.31 7.86 42.56
C TYR A 47 6.21 9.09 42.53
N SER A 48 6.90 9.30 43.65
CA SER A 48 7.96 10.28 43.78
C SER A 48 9.19 9.79 43.01
N PHE A 49 9.51 10.46 41.92
CA PHE A 49 10.88 10.43 41.38
C PHE A 49 11.66 11.58 41.99
N SER A 50 12.62 11.24 42.87
CA SER A 50 13.59 12.17 43.43
C SER A 50 14.54 12.64 42.31
N SER A 51 14.43 13.89 41.94
CA SER A 51 15.41 14.61 41.16
C SER A 51 16.47 15.18 42.13
N SER A 52 17.60 14.50 42.25
CA SER A 52 18.83 15.13 42.69
C SER A 52 20.02 14.29 42.21
N THR A 53 20.54 14.60 41.05
CA THR A 53 21.95 14.35 40.74
C THR A 53 22.47 15.53 39.93
N ALA A 54 23.40 16.18 40.53
CA ALA A 54 24.13 17.33 40.03
C ALA A 54 24.72 17.06 38.64
N LEU A 55 24.50 17.97 37.70
CA LEU A 55 25.33 18.08 36.50
C LEU A 55 26.75 18.39 36.90
N SER A 56 27.58 17.36 37.07
CA SER A 56 29.04 17.53 37.02
C SER A 56 29.42 17.75 35.54
N MET A 57 30.08 18.84 35.25
CA MET A 57 30.72 19.10 33.96
C MET A 57 31.61 17.91 33.61
N VAL A 58 31.21 17.13 32.61
CA VAL A 58 32.08 16.11 32.03
C VAL A 58 33.06 16.84 31.12
N ASP A 59 34.32 16.77 31.53
CA ASP A 59 35.49 17.33 30.86
C ASP A 59 35.50 16.87 29.37
N THR A 60 35.64 17.85 28.46
CA THR A 60 35.70 17.62 27.02
C THR A 60 36.84 16.70 26.57
N ASN A 61 37.83 16.48 27.44
CA ASN A 61 38.94 15.54 27.23
C ASN A 61 38.54 14.07 27.44
N THR A 62 37.47 13.78 28.18
CA THR A 62 36.96 12.42 28.38
C THR A 62 36.20 11.90 27.15
N ILE A 63 35.62 12.81 26.35
CA ILE A 63 34.93 12.43 25.09
C ILE A 63 35.95 12.06 24.00
N ALA A 64 37.13 12.66 24.01
CA ALA A 64 38.23 12.32 23.09
C ALA A 64 38.89 10.96 23.42
N ALA A 65 38.92 10.56 24.70
CA ALA A 65 39.52 9.30 25.14
C ALA A 65 38.67 8.05 24.91
N ILE A 66 37.37 8.22 24.68
CA ILE A 66 36.44 7.10 24.33
C ILE A 66 36.59 6.67 22.84
N THR A 67 37.32 7.44 22.04
CA THR A 67 37.54 7.19 20.62
C THR A 67 38.79 6.37 20.29
N THR A 68 39.57 5.93 21.28
CA THR A 68 40.92 5.34 21.05
C THR A 68 41.22 4.02 21.76
N THR A 69 40.22 3.26 22.20
CA THR A 69 40.47 1.84 22.50
C THR A 69 40.10 0.99 21.29
N ALA A 70 41.12 0.50 20.59
CA ALA A 70 41.03 -0.45 19.52
C ALA A 70 40.50 -1.79 20.06
N THR A 71 39.17 -1.90 20.16
CA THR A 71 38.50 -3.18 20.25
C THR A 71 38.26 -3.63 18.81
N GLU A 72 38.55 -4.89 18.48
CA GLU A 72 38.23 -5.52 17.20
C GLU A 72 36.74 -5.46 16.97
N HIS A 73 36.28 -4.36 16.37
CA HIS A 73 34.91 -4.19 15.94
C HIS A 73 34.67 -5.06 14.70
N VAL A 74 33.58 -5.77 14.66
CA VAL A 74 33.09 -6.36 13.41
C VAL A 74 33.16 -5.28 12.34
N LEU A 75 34.08 -5.43 11.41
CA LEU A 75 34.32 -4.44 10.37
C LEU A 75 33.22 -4.60 9.32
N ILE A 76 32.11 -3.82 9.51
CA ILE A 76 31.15 -3.66 8.44
C ILE A 76 31.83 -2.91 7.31
N PRO A 77 31.90 -3.48 6.09
CA PRO A 77 32.56 -2.84 4.95
C PRO A 77 31.97 -1.46 4.67
N ARG A 78 32.83 -0.49 4.37
CA ARG A 78 32.43 0.90 4.14
C ARG A 78 32.40 1.21 2.66
N ILE A 79 31.30 1.78 2.19
CA ILE A 79 31.13 2.25 0.81
C ILE A 79 30.98 3.77 0.81
N ARG A 80 31.83 4.44 0.03
CA ARG A 80 31.81 5.91 -0.10
C ARG A 80 31.05 6.33 -1.35
N LEU A 81 30.28 7.42 -1.21
CA LEU A 81 29.55 8.02 -2.31
C LEU A 81 30.31 9.20 -2.90
N LYS A 82 30.04 9.52 -4.18
CA LYS A 82 30.59 10.68 -4.88
C LYS A 82 30.09 11.99 -4.28
N ARG A 83 30.98 12.98 -4.11
CA ARG A 83 30.72 14.25 -3.44
C ARG A 83 29.57 15.09 -4.06
N ASN A 84 29.36 15.04 -5.36
CA ASN A 84 28.50 16.00 -6.09
C ASN A 84 27.19 15.44 -6.62
N ARG A 85 26.87 14.18 -6.35
CA ARG A 85 25.72 13.55 -6.98
C ARG A 85 24.77 12.98 -5.98
N GLN A 86 24.06 13.63 -5.14
CA GLN A 86 22.94 13.00 -4.40
C GLN A 86 22.88 13.21 -2.88
N THR A 87 23.65 14.14 -2.32
CA THR A 87 23.41 14.56 -0.94
C THR A 87 21.93 14.97 -0.72
N LYS A 88 21.25 15.47 -1.77
CA LYS A 88 19.83 15.83 -1.70
C LYS A 88 18.92 14.60 -1.57
N HIS A 89 19.18 13.52 -2.33
CA HIS A 89 18.43 12.27 -2.20
C HIS A 89 18.51 11.67 -0.81
N PHE A 90 19.69 11.72 -0.19
CA PHE A 90 19.87 11.17 1.16
C PHE A 90 19.28 12.08 2.24
N ARG A 91 19.33 13.40 2.06
CA ARG A 91 18.62 14.33 2.93
C ARG A 91 17.11 14.13 2.88
N ASP A 92 16.59 13.72 1.73
CA ASP A 92 15.18 13.42 1.53
C ASP A 92 14.81 11.97 1.98
N GLY A 93 15.75 11.23 2.57
CA GLY A 93 15.53 9.88 3.12
C GLY A 93 15.51 8.76 2.08
N SER A 94 16.13 8.94 0.90
CA SER A 94 16.17 7.88 -0.12
C SER A 94 16.87 6.62 0.39
N GLN A 95 16.22 5.49 0.22
CA GLN A 95 16.74 4.17 0.61
C GLN A 95 17.50 3.47 -0.52
N LEU A 96 17.42 3.99 -1.74
CA LEU A 96 17.96 3.36 -2.93
C LEU A 96 19.21 4.09 -3.41
N ILE A 97 20.35 3.41 -3.38
CA ILE A 97 21.63 3.93 -3.86
C ILE A 97 21.96 3.30 -5.19
N PHE A 98 21.98 4.13 -6.22
CA PHE A 98 22.30 3.70 -7.57
C PHE A 98 23.80 3.43 -7.76
N SER A 99 24.15 2.48 -8.61
CA SER A 99 25.54 2.12 -8.94
C SER A 99 26.40 3.31 -9.34
N GLY A 100 25.86 4.25 -10.10
CA GLY A 100 26.55 5.47 -10.54
C GLY A 100 26.91 6.47 -9.42
N SER A 101 26.35 6.29 -8.21
CA SER A 101 26.57 7.17 -7.06
C SER A 101 27.79 6.77 -6.21
N ILE A 102 28.28 5.55 -6.38
CA ILE A 102 29.40 5.01 -5.62
C ILE A 102 30.71 5.51 -6.21
N LEU A 103 31.64 5.92 -5.33
CA LEU A 103 32.97 6.32 -5.72
C LEU A 103 33.78 5.07 -6.12
N ALA A 104 34.22 5.01 -7.38
CA ALA A 104 35.17 4.01 -7.82
C ALA A 104 36.51 4.24 -7.11
N ASN A 105 37.21 3.19 -6.69
CA ASN A 105 38.50 3.23 -5.96
C ASN A 105 38.47 3.56 -4.47
N THR A 106 37.34 3.55 -3.82
CA THR A 106 37.38 3.37 -2.36
C THR A 106 37.62 1.89 -2.09
N ASN A 107 38.38 1.57 -1.04
CA ASN A 107 38.67 0.23 -0.54
C ASN A 107 37.39 -0.62 -0.35
N THR A 108 36.60 -0.77 -1.43
CA THR A 108 35.62 -1.84 -1.52
C THR A 108 36.45 -3.09 -1.57
N PRO A 109 36.49 -3.92 -0.54
CA PRO A 109 37.17 -5.18 -0.62
C PRO A 109 36.65 -5.87 -1.88
N ASN A 110 37.55 -6.37 -2.74
CA ASN A 110 37.19 -7.23 -3.88
C ASN A 110 36.40 -8.49 -3.45
N THR A 111 36.05 -8.56 -2.18
CA THR A 111 35.39 -9.65 -1.47
C THR A 111 33.91 -9.40 -1.19
N LEU A 112 33.35 -8.20 -1.50
CA LEU A 112 31.93 -7.94 -1.25
C LEU A 112 31.03 -8.78 -2.16
N LYS A 113 30.16 -9.53 -1.52
CA LYS A 113 29.17 -10.40 -2.18
C LYS A 113 27.77 -9.77 -2.15
N MET A 114 26.92 -10.28 -3.01
CA MET A 114 25.49 -9.96 -2.97
C MET A 114 24.91 -10.29 -1.59
N GLY A 115 24.15 -9.38 -1.01
CA GLY A 115 23.56 -9.53 0.32
C GLY A 115 24.44 -9.03 1.47
N ASP A 116 25.71 -8.68 1.26
CA ASP A 116 26.56 -8.20 2.34
C ASP A 116 26.02 -6.90 2.97
N LEU A 117 25.98 -6.87 4.30
CA LEU A 117 25.67 -5.66 5.06
C LEU A 117 26.85 -4.67 4.94
N VAL A 118 26.55 -3.45 4.53
CA VAL A 118 27.53 -2.39 4.31
C VAL A 118 27.12 -1.09 5.01
N GLN A 119 28.12 -0.32 5.44
CA GLN A 119 28.00 1.04 5.93
C GLN A 119 28.20 2.01 4.78
N VAL A 120 27.32 3.00 4.63
CA VAL A 120 27.39 4.01 3.58
C VAL A 120 27.83 5.33 4.14
N GLU A 121 28.85 5.93 3.52
CA GLU A 121 29.46 7.19 3.91
C GLU A 121 29.45 8.22 2.77
N VAL A 122 29.33 9.49 3.13
CA VAL A 122 29.60 10.62 2.24
C VAL A 122 30.79 11.42 2.74
N PRO A 123 31.58 12.02 1.85
CA PRO A 123 32.62 12.97 2.25
C PRO A 123 32.01 14.11 3.06
N SER A 124 32.71 14.54 4.12
CA SER A 124 32.32 15.71 4.92
C SER A 124 32.09 16.93 4.01
N SER A 125 31.10 17.73 4.34
CA SER A 125 30.88 19.03 3.71
C SER A 125 31.94 20.06 4.13
N ASP A 126 32.57 19.85 5.27
CA ASP A 126 33.70 20.66 5.75
C ASP A 126 35.00 20.14 5.10
N PRO A 127 35.70 20.97 4.29
CA PRO A 127 36.97 20.60 3.69
C PRO A 127 38.08 20.28 4.71
N ASN A 128 37.98 20.81 5.91
CA ASN A 128 38.97 20.65 6.98
C ASN A 128 38.65 19.45 7.89
N SER A 129 37.49 18.82 7.73
CA SER A 129 37.15 17.61 8.49
C SER A 129 37.63 16.35 7.76
N PRO A 130 38.56 15.58 8.37
CA PRO A 130 39.02 14.33 7.78
C PRO A 130 37.98 13.21 7.85
N THR A 131 36.83 13.41 8.53
CA THR A 131 35.85 12.37 8.82
C THR A 131 34.71 12.41 7.85
N ASN A 132 34.39 11.23 7.26
CA ASN A 132 33.19 11.07 6.45
C ASN A 132 31.93 11.01 7.34
N THR A 133 30.81 11.46 6.78
CA THR A 133 29.53 11.36 7.44
C THR A 133 28.86 10.02 7.09
N ILE A 134 28.52 9.23 8.09
CA ILE A 134 27.77 7.98 7.91
C ILE A 134 26.32 8.34 7.58
N ILE A 135 25.83 7.84 6.44
CA ILE A 135 24.42 8.00 6.03
C ILE A 135 23.54 6.91 6.61
N GLY A 136 24.02 5.66 6.60
CA GLY A 136 23.24 4.53 7.06
C GLY A 136 23.88 3.19 6.76
N TRP A 137 23.09 2.13 6.94
CA TRP A 137 23.47 0.75 6.69
C TRP A 137 22.45 0.08 5.79
N GLY A 138 22.92 -0.76 4.89
CA GLY A 138 22.08 -1.44 3.91
C GLY A 138 22.76 -2.64 3.28
N LEU A 139 22.07 -3.28 2.37
CA LEU A 139 22.51 -4.50 1.72
C LEU A 139 23.01 -4.23 0.31
N TYR A 140 24.20 -4.76 0.03
CA TYR A 140 24.94 -4.56 -1.21
C TYR A 140 24.52 -5.57 -2.28
N ASN A 141 24.43 -5.10 -3.53
CA ASN A 141 24.20 -5.98 -4.68
C ASN A 141 25.04 -5.51 -5.87
N PRO A 142 26.07 -6.30 -6.29
CA PRO A 142 26.96 -5.95 -7.40
C PRO A 142 26.28 -5.98 -8.78
N HIS A 143 25.13 -6.62 -8.93
CA HIS A 143 24.44 -6.82 -10.20
C HIS A 143 23.26 -5.87 -10.41
N SER A 144 22.69 -5.32 -9.32
CA SER A 144 21.54 -4.45 -9.40
C SER A 144 21.90 -3.00 -9.74
N LEU A 145 20.99 -2.30 -10.43
CA LEU A 145 21.04 -0.84 -10.55
C LEU A 145 20.92 -0.17 -9.18
N TYR A 146 20.11 -0.74 -8.30
CA TYR A 146 20.02 -0.37 -6.88
C TYR A 146 21.16 -1.05 -6.12
N ARG A 147 22.36 -0.50 -6.24
CA ARG A 147 23.59 -1.06 -5.70
C ARG A 147 23.56 -1.30 -4.20
N ILE A 148 22.86 -0.45 -3.46
CA ILE A 148 22.62 -0.63 -2.02
C ILE A 148 21.17 -0.28 -1.72
N ARG A 149 20.53 -1.12 -0.92
CA ARG A 149 19.22 -0.88 -0.34
C ARG A 149 19.42 -0.58 1.15
N LEU A 150 19.26 0.69 1.55
CA LEU A 150 19.38 1.09 2.95
C LEU A 150 18.20 0.55 3.76
N LEU A 151 18.51 -0.14 4.84
CA LEU A 151 17.54 -0.59 5.84
C LEU A 151 17.45 0.37 7.02
N VAL A 152 18.51 1.16 7.26
CA VAL A 152 18.58 2.13 8.33
C VAL A 152 19.25 3.41 7.83
N HIS A 153 18.62 4.55 8.11
CA HIS A 153 19.20 5.87 7.85
C HIS A 153 19.74 6.46 9.15
N ASN A 154 21.04 6.75 9.18
CA ASN A 154 21.75 7.20 10.40
C ASN A 154 21.18 8.49 11.01
N LEU A 155 20.71 9.42 10.17
CA LEU A 155 20.14 10.69 10.63
C LEU A 155 18.80 10.52 11.39
N LEU A 156 18.15 9.36 11.23
CA LEU A 156 16.88 9.02 11.89
C LEU A 156 17.09 8.20 13.17
N LEU A 157 18.34 7.93 13.56
CA LEU A 157 18.67 7.17 14.76
C LEU A 157 19.09 8.10 15.89
N SER A 158 18.47 7.93 17.06
CA SER A 158 18.98 8.51 18.30
C SER A 158 20.33 7.85 18.69
N PRO A 159 21.18 8.50 19.47
CA PRO A 159 22.39 7.88 19.99
C PRO A 159 22.10 6.56 20.70
N ARG A 160 21.08 6.51 21.54
CA ARG A 160 20.63 5.29 22.26
C ARG A 160 20.29 4.16 21.29
N THR A 161 19.51 4.45 20.25
CA THR A 161 19.12 3.43 19.26
C THR A 161 20.32 2.90 18.47
N LYS A 162 21.32 3.77 18.21
CA LYS A 162 22.58 3.32 17.59
C LYS A 162 23.31 2.33 18.50
N THR A 163 23.43 2.66 19.77
CA THR A 163 24.00 1.79 20.78
C THR A 163 23.27 0.45 20.83
N GLU A 164 21.95 0.46 20.94
CA GLU A 164 21.10 -0.75 20.97
C GLU A 164 21.27 -1.63 19.72
N LEU A 165 21.41 -1.05 18.54
CA LEU A 165 21.59 -1.81 17.29
C LEU A 165 22.99 -2.42 17.13
N PHE A 166 24.02 -1.78 17.69
CA PHE A 166 25.41 -2.15 17.43
C PHE A 166 26.20 -2.61 18.67
N ASP A 167 25.75 -2.34 19.89
CA ASP A 167 26.45 -2.71 21.13
C ASP A 167 26.20 -4.16 21.60
N THR A 168 25.26 -4.87 21.00
CA THR A 168 25.13 -6.33 21.22
C THR A 168 26.40 -7.11 20.85
N LEU A 169 27.34 -6.45 20.20
CA LEU A 169 28.64 -6.98 19.83
C LEU A 169 29.69 -6.94 20.97
N ARG A 170 29.40 -6.26 22.09
CA ARG A 170 30.38 -6.07 23.16
C ARG A 170 30.39 -7.15 24.23
N ASN A 171 29.32 -7.93 24.34
CA ASN A 171 29.13 -8.81 25.50
C ASN A 171 29.59 -10.27 25.30
N ASP A 172 29.96 -10.67 24.08
CA ASP A 172 30.36 -12.06 23.81
C ASP A 172 31.85 -12.19 23.39
N ALA A 173 32.76 -11.65 24.21
CA ALA A 173 34.21 -11.65 23.96
C ALA A 173 34.86 -13.05 24.00
N ASP A 174 34.10 -14.13 24.25
CA ASP A 174 34.65 -15.47 24.54
C ASP A 174 34.54 -16.49 23.36
N GLU A 175 33.95 -16.15 22.20
CA GLU A 175 33.89 -17.10 21.08
C GLU A 175 34.77 -16.70 19.88
N LYS A 176 35.86 -17.40 19.69
CA LYS A 176 36.89 -17.23 18.62
C LYS A 176 36.41 -17.41 17.17
N ASN A 177 35.11 -17.44 16.89
CA ASN A 177 34.54 -17.68 15.55
C ASN A 177 33.43 -16.69 15.15
N SER A 178 33.53 -15.44 15.60
CA SER A 178 32.42 -14.48 15.67
C SER A 178 32.04 -13.71 14.38
N ASN A 179 32.92 -13.62 13.38
CA ASN A 179 32.80 -12.60 12.32
C ASN A 179 31.58 -12.72 11.37
N ILE A 180 31.05 -13.91 11.12
CA ILE A 180 29.88 -14.10 10.23
C ILE A 180 28.58 -14.00 11.04
N LYS A 181 28.52 -14.67 12.20
CA LYS A 181 27.36 -14.67 13.11
C LYS A 181 27.00 -13.27 13.59
N ASP A 182 27.99 -12.38 13.78
CA ASP A 182 27.75 -11.02 14.24
C ASP A 182 27.07 -10.13 13.20
N LYS A 183 27.41 -10.27 11.91
CA LYS A 183 26.76 -9.51 10.84
C LYS A 183 25.29 -9.90 10.68
N ASP A 184 24.98 -11.18 10.76
CA ASP A 184 23.62 -11.70 10.70
C ASP A 184 22.79 -11.24 11.89
N ARG A 185 23.39 -11.18 13.08
CA ARG A 185 22.76 -10.64 14.30
C ARG A 185 22.46 -9.16 14.20
N ILE A 186 23.40 -8.35 13.64
CA ILE A 186 23.14 -6.92 13.38
C ILE A 186 21.98 -6.77 12.39
N LEU A 187 21.99 -7.53 11.30
CA LEU A 187 20.91 -7.51 10.33
C LEU A 187 19.58 -7.90 10.96
N GLN A 188 19.56 -8.95 11.77
CA GLN A 188 18.37 -9.38 12.51
C GLN A 188 17.84 -8.27 13.44
N ASN A 189 18.69 -7.58 14.19
CA ASN A 189 18.29 -6.47 15.04
C ASN A 189 17.70 -5.29 14.24
N ILE A 190 18.29 -4.98 13.09
CA ILE A 190 17.77 -3.96 12.18
C ILE A 190 16.38 -4.35 11.67
N LEU A 191 16.19 -5.61 11.25
CA LEU A 191 14.91 -6.12 10.76
C LEU A 191 13.84 -6.14 11.85
N VAL A 192 14.17 -6.63 13.06
CA VAL A 192 13.28 -6.60 14.23
C VAL A 192 12.78 -5.17 14.50
N ARG A 193 13.69 -4.19 14.52
CA ARG A 193 13.32 -2.77 14.67
C ARG A 193 12.38 -2.29 13.57
N ASN A 194 12.67 -2.61 12.31
CA ASN A 194 11.85 -2.16 11.18
C ASN A 194 10.47 -2.83 11.18
N PHE A 195 10.38 -4.12 11.53
CA PHE A 195 9.11 -4.80 11.71
C PHE A 195 8.29 -4.25 12.87
N HIS A 196 8.90 -3.95 14.03
CA HIS A 196 8.22 -3.26 15.12
C HIS A 196 7.62 -1.92 14.68
N LYS A 197 8.40 -1.12 13.95
CA LYS A 197 7.92 0.15 13.40
C LYS A 197 6.75 -0.04 12.42
N ALA A 198 6.80 -1.07 11.58
CA ALA A 198 5.73 -1.41 10.65
C ALA A 198 4.45 -1.82 11.41
N ILE A 199 4.55 -2.65 12.45
CA ILE A 199 3.43 -3.02 13.32
C ILE A 199 2.84 -1.78 14.00
N GLN A 200 3.67 -0.94 14.63
CA GLN A 200 3.20 0.30 15.28
C GLN A 200 2.43 1.20 14.29
N THR A 201 2.90 1.27 13.05
CA THR A 201 2.19 2.04 12.00
C THR A 201 0.80 1.44 11.73
N ARG A 202 0.67 0.11 11.62
CA ARG A 202 -0.63 -0.55 11.36
C ARG A 202 -1.56 -0.47 12.56
N ARG A 203 -1.02 -0.51 13.78
CA ARG A 203 -1.79 -0.22 15.01
C ARG A 203 -2.38 1.18 15.01
N ALA A 204 -1.58 2.18 14.65
CA ALA A 204 -2.07 3.55 14.54
C ALA A 204 -3.17 3.71 13.47
N LEU A 205 -3.30 2.76 12.54
CA LEU A 205 -4.35 2.67 11.54
C LEU A 205 -5.54 1.78 11.98
N GLY A 206 -5.53 1.24 13.20
CA GLY A 206 -6.57 0.34 13.70
C GLY A 206 -6.58 -1.05 13.06
N LEU A 207 -5.46 -1.50 12.46
CA LEU A 207 -5.39 -2.76 11.70
C LEU A 207 -4.83 -3.94 12.51
N ASP A 208 -4.24 -3.68 13.66
CA ASP A 208 -3.67 -4.70 14.57
C ASP A 208 -4.54 -4.80 15.83
N CYS A 209 -5.86 -4.80 15.67
CA CYS A 209 -6.81 -4.99 16.77
C CYS A 209 -6.86 -6.48 17.11
N VAL A 210 -6.18 -6.87 18.18
CA VAL A 210 -6.04 -8.27 18.61
C VAL A 210 -7.19 -8.71 19.52
N SER A 211 -8.01 -7.79 20.04
CA SER A 211 -9.15 -8.14 20.89
C SER A 211 -10.43 -8.25 20.06
N GLU A 212 -11.00 -9.46 20.04
CA GLU A 212 -12.33 -9.71 19.45
C GLU A 212 -13.44 -8.89 20.13
N GLU A 213 -13.18 -8.36 21.33
CA GLU A 213 -14.15 -7.59 22.14
C GLU A 213 -14.19 -6.09 21.77
N GLU A 214 -13.14 -5.54 21.13
CA GLU A 214 -13.06 -4.10 20.83
C GLU A 214 -13.45 -3.72 19.40
N ALA A 215 -13.45 -4.66 18.46
CA ALA A 215 -13.89 -4.39 17.10
C ALA A 215 -15.40 -4.60 16.98
N GLU A 216 -16.15 -3.53 16.71
CA GLU A 216 -17.52 -3.72 16.19
C GLU A 216 -17.45 -4.68 15.01
N ALA A 217 -18.34 -5.67 14.95
CA ALA A 217 -18.32 -6.71 13.91
C ALA A 217 -18.28 -6.12 12.48
N THR A 218 -18.80 -4.92 12.30
CA THR A 218 -18.83 -4.17 11.03
C THR A 218 -17.50 -3.59 10.59
N THR A 219 -16.48 -3.52 11.46
CA THR A 219 -15.18 -2.92 11.14
C THR A 219 -14.02 -3.92 11.20
N LYS A 220 -14.29 -5.17 11.57
CA LYS A 220 -13.26 -6.21 11.67
C LYS A 220 -12.44 -6.32 10.40
N THR A 221 -11.12 -6.14 10.53
CA THR A 221 -10.15 -6.31 9.44
C THR A 221 -8.94 -7.06 9.98
N ASP A 222 -8.72 -8.29 9.52
CA ASP A 222 -7.60 -9.15 9.88
C ASP A 222 -6.69 -9.47 8.68
N THR A 223 -6.92 -8.77 7.56
CA THR A 223 -6.17 -8.95 6.32
C THR A 223 -5.70 -7.60 5.80
N TYR A 224 -4.37 -7.40 5.83
CA TYR A 224 -3.75 -6.13 5.48
C TYR A 224 -2.26 -6.27 5.14
N ARG A 225 -1.70 -5.25 4.45
CA ARG A 225 -0.26 -5.14 4.19
C ARG A 225 0.48 -4.69 5.45
N LEU A 226 1.29 -5.60 6.03
CA LEU A 226 2.15 -5.29 7.18
C LEU A 226 3.43 -4.58 6.78
N VAL A 227 4.05 -5.00 5.68
CA VAL A 227 5.30 -4.40 5.17
C VAL A 227 5.11 -4.05 3.69
N ASN A 228 5.40 -2.81 3.32
CA ASN A 228 5.27 -2.33 1.94
C ASN A 228 6.58 -1.72 1.42
N GLY A 229 7.61 -2.54 1.31
CA GLY A 229 8.87 -2.19 0.66
C GLY A 229 9.49 -0.89 1.18
N GLU A 230 9.62 0.08 0.30
CA GLU A 230 10.22 1.38 0.56
C GLU A 230 9.44 2.19 1.59
N GLY A 231 8.14 2.01 1.72
CA GLY A 231 7.32 2.68 2.73
C GLY A 231 7.69 2.29 4.16
N ASP A 232 8.16 1.06 4.35
CA ASP A 232 8.58 0.50 5.63
C ASP A 232 10.10 0.31 5.75
N THR A 233 10.89 0.94 4.88
CA THR A 233 12.37 0.88 4.88
C THR A 233 12.95 -0.52 4.61
N MET A 234 12.22 -1.37 3.90
CA MET A 234 12.62 -2.74 3.52
C MET A 234 12.40 -2.97 2.02
N SER A 235 13.06 -2.15 1.18
CA SER A 235 12.91 -2.19 -0.28
C SER A 235 13.07 -3.60 -0.84
N GLY A 236 12.05 -4.06 -1.57
CA GLY A 236 12.01 -5.40 -2.18
C GLY A 236 11.34 -6.47 -1.33
N LEU A 237 10.96 -6.15 -0.09
CA LEU A 237 10.20 -7.03 0.81
C LEU A 237 8.77 -6.50 0.99
N ALA A 238 7.78 -7.36 0.82
CA ALA A 238 6.42 -7.06 1.24
C ALA A 238 5.89 -8.22 2.11
N VAL A 239 5.04 -7.89 3.09
CA VAL A 239 4.41 -8.88 3.96
C VAL A 239 2.94 -8.54 4.10
N ASP A 240 2.06 -9.50 3.78
CA ASP A 240 0.63 -9.41 4.05
C ASP A 240 0.27 -10.31 5.22
N ILE A 241 -0.50 -9.80 6.17
CA ILE A 241 -1.21 -10.61 7.15
C ILE A 241 -2.54 -11.03 6.53
N VAL A 242 -2.89 -12.30 6.65
CA VAL A 242 -4.13 -12.88 6.11
C VAL A 242 -4.81 -13.69 7.20
N GLY A 243 -6.08 -13.39 7.47
CA GLY A 243 -6.86 -14.06 8.51
C GLY A 243 -6.25 -13.93 9.90
N GLY A 244 -5.48 -12.88 10.14
CA GLY A 244 -4.89 -12.54 11.44
C GLY A 244 -3.66 -13.36 11.85
N ASN A 245 -3.41 -14.54 11.25
CA ASN A 245 -2.36 -15.46 11.70
C ASN A 245 -1.47 -16.03 10.60
N ILE A 246 -1.67 -15.68 9.32
CA ILE A 246 -0.81 -16.09 8.22
C ILE A 246 -0.04 -14.88 7.72
N ALA A 247 1.28 -14.94 7.75
CA ALA A 247 2.14 -13.92 7.18
C ALA A 247 2.67 -14.38 5.81
N VAL A 248 2.14 -13.80 4.74
CA VAL A 248 2.59 -14.04 3.37
C VAL A 248 3.70 -13.08 3.03
N ILE A 249 4.91 -13.61 2.93
CA ILE A 249 6.15 -12.86 2.68
C ILE A 249 6.43 -12.90 1.19
N MET A 250 6.47 -11.73 0.55
CA MET A 250 6.72 -11.58 -0.88
C MET A 250 8.10 -11.00 -1.11
N SER A 251 8.96 -11.78 -1.74
CA SER A 251 10.34 -11.45 -2.07
C SER A 251 10.45 -10.97 -3.52
N SER A 252 11.05 -9.79 -3.71
CA SER A 252 11.28 -9.19 -5.02
C SER A 252 12.67 -8.58 -5.20
N ALA A 253 13.57 -8.81 -4.23
CA ALA A 253 14.97 -8.40 -4.28
C ALA A 253 15.88 -9.53 -3.78
N SER A 254 17.05 -9.65 -4.36
CA SER A 254 18.02 -10.71 -4.08
C SER A 254 18.37 -10.88 -2.60
N TRP A 255 18.47 -9.77 -1.86
CA TRP A 255 18.77 -9.82 -0.43
C TRP A 255 17.70 -10.56 0.40
N CYS A 256 16.45 -10.52 -0.06
CA CYS A 256 15.36 -11.23 0.61
C CYS A 256 15.58 -12.75 0.53
N GLU A 257 16.02 -13.26 -0.61
CA GLU A 257 16.31 -14.69 -0.78
C GLU A 257 17.56 -15.11 0.01
N ILE A 258 18.61 -14.28 -0.03
CA ILE A 258 19.87 -14.57 0.68
C ILE A 258 19.66 -14.60 2.19
N HIS A 259 18.83 -13.71 2.72
CA HIS A 259 18.58 -13.59 4.16
C HIS A 259 17.19 -14.08 4.57
N LYS A 260 16.64 -15.04 3.84
CA LYS A 260 15.29 -15.58 4.08
C LYS A 260 15.09 -16.00 5.53
N ASP A 261 16.01 -16.80 6.07
CA ASP A 261 15.91 -17.31 7.44
C ASP A 261 16.01 -16.19 8.48
N THR A 262 16.88 -15.20 8.26
CA THR A 262 17.03 -14.03 9.14
C THR A 262 15.75 -13.17 9.14
N ILE A 263 15.12 -13.00 7.95
CA ILE A 263 13.85 -12.28 7.82
C ILE A 263 12.74 -13.00 8.57
N GLN A 264 12.63 -14.33 8.39
CA GLN A 264 11.61 -15.14 9.08
C GLN A 264 11.83 -15.14 10.59
N ALA A 265 13.08 -15.28 11.06
CA ALA A 265 13.41 -15.24 12.48
C ALA A 265 13.08 -13.89 13.12
N ALA A 266 13.43 -12.78 12.45
CA ALA A 266 13.12 -11.44 12.92
C ALA A 266 11.61 -11.19 12.97
N LEU A 267 10.87 -11.58 11.95
CA LEU A 267 9.42 -11.45 11.89
C LEU A 267 8.73 -12.30 12.97
N HIS A 268 9.19 -13.54 13.15
CA HIS A 268 8.71 -14.43 14.21
C HIS A 268 8.92 -13.82 15.61
N THR A 269 10.10 -13.25 15.86
CA THR A 269 10.40 -12.58 17.13
C THR A 269 9.42 -11.47 17.43
N VAL A 270 9.10 -10.64 16.43
CA VAL A 270 8.24 -9.47 16.63
C VAL A 270 6.76 -9.87 16.78
N LEU A 271 6.28 -10.79 15.94
CA LEU A 271 4.87 -11.21 15.96
C LEU A 271 4.53 -12.05 17.21
N ASN A 272 5.45 -12.87 17.71
CA ASN A 272 5.21 -13.69 18.89
C ASN A 272 5.37 -12.92 20.21
N ASN A 273 6.37 -12.03 20.34
CA ASN A 273 6.52 -11.21 21.56
C ASN A 273 5.32 -10.31 21.76
N HIS A 274 4.71 -9.87 20.66
CA HIS A 274 3.52 -9.07 20.70
C HIS A 274 2.31 -9.77 21.33
N ASN A 275 2.13 -11.06 21.03
CA ASN A 275 1.06 -11.86 21.58
C ASN A 275 1.26 -12.16 23.09
N MET A 276 2.51 -12.18 23.57
CA MET A 276 2.81 -12.44 24.97
C MET A 276 2.44 -11.28 25.91
N GLU A 277 2.56 -10.04 25.47
CA GLU A 277 2.18 -8.86 26.28
C GLU A 277 0.66 -8.72 26.46
N GLN A 278 -0.13 -9.31 25.56
CA GLN A 278 -1.61 -9.25 25.60
C GLN A 278 -2.28 -10.50 26.18
N GLN A 279 -1.59 -11.64 26.24
CA GLN A 279 -2.16 -12.93 26.66
C GLN A 279 -1.74 -13.38 28.07
N GLN A 280 -1.92 -12.55 29.10
CA GLN A 280 -1.87 -13.09 30.48
C GLN A 280 -3.06 -13.97 30.85
N GLN A 281 -4.07 -14.15 30.00
CA GLN A 281 -5.30 -14.87 30.38
C GLN A 281 -5.75 -16.05 29.51
N GLN A 282 -5.20 -16.30 28.32
CA GLN A 282 -5.61 -17.50 27.56
C GLN A 282 -4.43 -18.19 26.86
N ARG A 283 -4.12 -19.40 27.35
CA ARG A 283 -3.14 -20.32 26.78
C ARG A 283 -3.69 -20.98 25.49
N GLN A 284 -3.67 -20.29 24.36
CA GLN A 284 -3.62 -20.96 23.06
C GLN A 284 -2.61 -20.20 22.18
N GLN A 285 -1.54 -20.92 21.85
CA GLN A 285 -0.47 -20.46 20.97
C GLN A 285 -1.04 -20.22 19.56
N ASN A 286 -1.50 -19.02 19.25
CA ASN A 286 -1.65 -18.60 17.88
C ASN A 286 -0.26 -18.37 17.30
N ARG A 287 0.32 -19.43 16.80
CA ARG A 287 1.62 -19.38 16.12
C ARG A 287 1.36 -18.88 14.70
N TYR A 288 2.02 -17.78 14.31
CA TYR A 288 1.97 -17.32 12.93
C TYR A 288 2.52 -18.38 11.99
N GLU A 289 1.81 -18.63 10.90
CA GLU A 289 2.27 -19.42 9.77
C GLU A 289 2.94 -18.49 8.75
N PHE A 290 4.11 -18.87 8.23
CA PHE A 290 4.84 -18.11 7.23
C PHE A 290 4.75 -18.76 5.86
N VAL A 291 4.24 -18.01 4.88
CA VAL A 291 4.19 -18.41 3.48
C VAL A 291 5.15 -17.54 2.69
N TRP A 292 6.15 -18.15 2.08
CA TRP A 292 7.14 -17.45 1.27
C TRP A 292 6.77 -17.49 -0.20
N LYS A 293 6.70 -16.33 -0.84
CA LYS A 293 6.44 -16.17 -2.28
C LYS A 293 7.54 -15.35 -2.93
N THR A 294 7.99 -15.79 -4.10
CA THR A 294 8.98 -15.08 -4.90
C THR A 294 8.33 -14.33 -6.07
N THR A 295 9.02 -13.31 -6.56
CA THR A 295 8.67 -12.64 -7.82
C THR A 295 9.83 -12.85 -8.80
N PRO A 296 9.86 -13.96 -9.56
CA PRO A 296 11.03 -14.38 -10.35
C PRO A 296 11.53 -13.32 -11.33
N SER A 297 10.61 -12.62 -12.02
CA SER A 297 10.95 -11.56 -12.97
C SER A 297 11.67 -10.38 -12.30
N ARG A 298 11.33 -10.06 -11.05
CA ARG A 298 11.99 -9.00 -10.28
C ARG A 298 13.33 -9.45 -9.72
N LEU A 299 13.40 -10.68 -9.21
CA LEU A 299 14.65 -11.29 -8.73
C LEU A 299 15.68 -11.36 -9.87
N LYS A 300 15.27 -11.80 -11.05
CA LYS A 300 16.12 -11.81 -12.25
C LYS A 300 16.60 -10.40 -12.64
N GLN A 301 15.76 -9.37 -12.57
CA GLN A 301 16.15 -7.96 -12.78
C GLN A 301 17.15 -7.48 -11.72
N ASP A 302 17.08 -8.01 -10.50
CA ASP A 302 17.98 -7.69 -9.39
C ASP A 302 19.26 -8.56 -9.40
N GLY A 303 19.43 -9.42 -10.43
CA GLY A 303 20.60 -10.27 -10.66
C GLY A 303 20.65 -11.54 -9.82
N TYR A 304 19.51 -11.95 -9.25
CA TYR A 304 19.38 -13.22 -8.56
C TYR A 304 18.85 -14.28 -9.52
N TYR A 305 19.55 -15.40 -9.60
CA TYR A 305 19.19 -16.57 -10.38
C TYR A 305 19.12 -17.76 -9.44
N ASP A 306 18.01 -18.47 -9.44
CA ASP A 306 17.88 -19.73 -8.71
C ASP A 306 18.55 -20.84 -9.53
N GLU A 307 19.62 -21.43 -8.98
CA GLU A 307 20.39 -22.50 -9.67
C GLU A 307 19.54 -23.76 -9.89
N ASN A 308 18.37 -23.85 -9.25
CA ASN A 308 17.46 -25.00 -9.38
C ASN A 308 16.40 -24.84 -10.49
N GLU A 309 16.34 -23.68 -11.18
CA GLU A 309 15.38 -23.46 -12.29
C GLU A 309 15.92 -23.86 -13.69
N ASP A 310 17.18 -24.34 -13.82
CA ASP A 310 17.90 -24.42 -15.10
C ASP A 310 17.86 -25.77 -15.80
N ASP A 311 16.82 -26.62 -15.74
CA ASP A 311 16.85 -27.84 -16.58
C ASP A 311 15.62 -28.09 -17.48
N ASN A 312 14.62 -27.21 -17.59
CA ASN A 312 13.45 -27.57 -18.42
C ASN A 312 12.91 -26.52 -19.40
N ASN A 313 13.68 -25.50 -19.83
CA ASN A 313 13.14 -24.63 -20.88
C ASN A 313 14.17 -24.00 -21.84
N THR A 314 14.95 -24.83 -22.53
CA THR A 314 15.58 -24.43 -23.79
C THR A 314 14.74 -24.93 -24.96
N ASN A 315 13.67 -24.23 -25.30
CA ASN A 315 13.15 -24.23 -26.68
C ASN A 315 12.65 -22.82 -27.03
N ASN A 316 13.41 -22.21 -27.92
CA ASN A 316 13.08 -20.98 -28.64
C ASN A 316 11.74 -21.11 -29.33
N ASN A 317 10.77 -20.26 -28.94
CA ASN A 317 9.92 -19.49 -29.87
C ASN A 317 8.92 -18.68 -29.04
N GLY A 318 8.87 -17.38 -29.32
CA GLY A 318 8.10 -16.40 -28.59
C GLY A 318 6.58 -16.60 -28.69
N ASN A 319 6.07 -17.50 -27.88
CA ASN A 319 4.67 -17.58 -27.53
C ASN A 319 4.61 -18.17 -26.12
N VAL A 320 4.41 -17.35 -25.12
CA VAL A 320 4.17 -17.78 -23.75
C VAL A 320 2.74 -18.33 -23.70
N ASN A 321 2.56 -19.56 -24.14
CA ASN A 321 1.44 -20.38 -23.71
C ASN A 321 1.78 -20.86 -22.30
N THR A 322 1.28 -20.20 -21.28
CA THR A 322 1.10 -20.79 -19.97
C THR A 322 0.21 -22.01 -20.14
N LYS A 323 0.81 -23.19 -20.14
CA LYS A 323 0.06 -24.43 -19.93
C LYS A 323 -0.51 -24.34 -18.52
N GLU A 324 -1.79 -24.04 -18.44
CA GLU A 324 -2.64 -24.38 -17.32
C GLU A 324 -2.65 -25.90 -17.21
N GLY A 325 -2.30 -26.43 -16.04
CA GLY A 325 -2.58 -27.81 -15.73
C GLY A 325 -1.37 -28.66 -15.36
N GLU A 326 -0.91 -28.54 -14.13
CA GLU A 326 -0.69 -29.70 -13.27
C GLU A 326 -1.15 -29.27 -11.88
N GLN A 327 -2.32 -29.72 -11.52
CA GLN A 327 -2.91 -29.60 -10.20
C GLN A 327 -2.08 -30.48 -9.26
N ASP A 328 -1.26 -29.82 -8.45
CA ASP A 328 -0.69 -30.45 -7.25
C ASP A 328 -1.85 -30.53 -6.22
N GLU A 329 -2.69 -31.56 -6.35
CA GLU A 329 -3.93 -31.76 -5.59
C GLU A 329 -3.69 -32.21 -4.11
N GLY A 330 -2.47 -32.13 -3.59
CA GLY A 330 -2.12 -32.60 -2.26
C GLY A 330 -1.62 -31.51 -1.34
N GLN A 331 -2.39 -31.04 -0.39
CA GLN A 331 -2.09 -30.25 0.82
C GLN A 331 -1.96 -28.71 0.69
N ASN A 332 -1.69 -28.11 -0.47
CA ASN A 332 -1.39 -26.67 -0.56
C ASN A 332 -2.59 -25.76 -0.87
N ASN A 333 -3.79 -26.28 -1.05
CA ASN A 333 -4.96 -25.49 -1.45
C ASN A 333 -6.02 -25.35 -0.33
N LYS A 334 -5.57 -25.26 0.94
CA LYS A 334 -6.48 -25.09 2.06
C LYS A 334 -7.04 -23.64 2.06
N PRO A 335 -8.38 -23.49 1.99
CA PRO A 335 -8.99 -22.17 2.08
C PRO A 335 -8.82 -21.58 3.47
N VAL A 336 -8.59 -20.26 3.51
CA VAL A 336 -8.52 -19.47 4.73
C VAL A 336 -9.62 -18.44 4.69
N LEU A 337 -10.33 -18.27 5.80
CA LEU A 337 -11.30 -17.20 5.96
C LEU A 337 -10.61 -15.96 6.52
N CYS A 338 -10.94 -14.81 5.96
CA CYS A 338 -10.38 -13.54 6.40
C CYS A 338 -11.44 -12.44 6.34
N TYR A 339 -11.19 -11.36 7.07
CA TYR A 339 -12.10 -10.22 7.16
C TYR A 339 -11.46 -8.94 6.62
N GLU A 340 -12.24 -8.17 5.90
CA GLU A 340 -11.95 -6.80 5.50
C GLU A 340 -13.21 -5.95 5.65
N ASN A 341 -13.14 -4.88 6.45
CA ASN A 341 -14.30 -4.00 6.71
C ASN A 341 -15.56 -4.75 7.18
N GLY A 342 -15.40 -5.77 8.02
CA GLY A 342 -16.49 -6.63 8.51
C GLY A 342 -16.98 -7.69 7.53
N ILE A 343 -16.51 -7.69 6.29
CA ILE A 343 -16.91 -8.64 5.25
C ILE A 343 -15.98 -9.84 5.27
N GLN A 344 -16.56 -11.03 5.21
CA GLN A 344 -15.82 -12.29 5.19
C GLN A 344 -15.48 -12.71 3.76
N TYR A 345 -14.23 -13.08 3.55
CA TYR A 345 -13.72 -13.59 2.28
C TYR A 345 -13.06 -14.93 2.44
N ARG A 346 -13.19 -15.78 1.43
CA ARG A 346 -12.38 -17.00 1.28
C ARG A 346 -11.16 -16.68 0.42
N THR A 347 -9.99 -17.07 0.90
CA THR A 347 -8.69 -16.80 0.25
C THR A 347 -7.80 -18.02 0.29
N TYR A 348 -6.77 -18.06 -0.55
CA TYR A 348 -5.84 -19.18 -0.68
C TYR A 348 -4.38 -18.67 -0.60
N PRO A 349 -3.91 -18.28 0.58
CA PRO A 349 -2.59 -17.67 0.75
C PRO A 349 -1.43 -18.60 0.37
N HIS A 350 -1.64 -19.94 0.45
CA HIS A 350 -0.62 -20.95 0.12
C HIS A 350 -0.51 -21.24 -1.38
N ASN A 351 -1.45 -20.78 -2.19
CA ASN A 351 -1.40 -21.06 -3.62
C ASN A 351 -0.14 -20.45 -4.25
N LYS A 352 0.67 -21.27 -4.92
CA LYS A 352 1.91 -20.86 -5.59
C LYS A 352 1.64 -20.04 -6.85
N VAL A 353 0.49 -20.26 -7.51
CA VAL A 353 0.07 -19.56 -8.73
C VAL A 353 -0.62 -18.27 -8.35
N GLY A 354 -0.02 -17.14 -8.72
CA GLY A 354 -0.57 -15.81 -8.48
C GLY A 354 0.33 -14.91 -7.62
N GLN A 355 0.57 -13.71 -8.11
CA GLN A 355 1.47 -12.73 -7.48
C GLN A 355 0.88 -12.09 -6.21
N LYS A 356 -0.36 -12.37 -5.85
CA LYS A 356 -1.07 -11.76 -4.73
C LYS A 356 -1.71 -12.81 -3.82
N THR A 357 -2.06 -12.39 -2.62
CA THR A 357 -2.62 -13.21 -1.55
C THR A 357 -4.09 -13.61 -1.78
N SER A 358 -4.61 -13.50 -2.99
CA SER A 358 -6.03 -13.63 -3.36
C SER A 358 -6.93 -12.48 -2.86
N VAL A 359 -6.43 -11.59 -2.00
CA VAL A 359 -7.13 -10.39 -1.55
C VAL A 359 -6.32 -9.15 -1.93
N TYR A 360 -6.95 -8.19 -2.60
CA TYR A 360 -6.34 -6.92 -2.99
C TYR A 360 -6.52 -5.89 -1.87
N CYS A 361 -5.75 -6.01 -0.80
CA CYS A 361 -5.80 -5.09 0.35
C CYS A 361 -5.51 -3.62 0.00
N ASP A 362 -4.93 -3.35 -1.17
CA ASP A 362 -4.66 -2.00 -1.67
C ASP A 362 -5.93 -1.21 -2.02
N GLN A 363 -7.05 -1.87 -2.30
CA GLN A 363 -8.34 -1.24 -2.57
C GLN A 363 -9.26 -1.15 -1.33
N ARG A 364 -8.84 -1.64 -0.15
CA ARG A 364 -9.68 -1.68 1.05
C ARG A 364 -10.32 -0.33 1.39
N ASP A 365 -9.50 0.73 1.47
CA ASP A 365 -9.99 2.05 1.86
C ASP A 365 -10.90 2.64 0.77
N ASN A 366 -10.65 2.35 -0.52
CA ASN A 366 -11.50 2.76 -1.63
C ASN A 366 -12.86 2.06 -1.61
N ARG A 367 -12.90 0.77 -1.25
CA ARG A 367 -14.14 0.02 -1.05
C ARG A 367 -14.99 0.59 0.08
N TRP A 368 -14.35 0.93 1.20
CA TRP A 368 -15.02 1.58 2.32
C TRP A 368 -15.57 2.96 1.99
N ASP A 369 -14.77 3.79 1.33
CA ASP A 369 -15.16 5.12 0.87
C ASP A 369 -16.38 5.07 -0.07
N LEU A 370 -16.37 4.11 -1.02
CA LEU A 370 -17.50 3.93 -1.93
C LEU A 370 -18.77 3.52 -1.16
N ALA A 371 -18.67 2.56 -0.26
CA ALA A 371 -19.80 2.13 0.56
C ALA A 371 -20.38 3.30 1.39
N ALA A 372 -19.52 4.18 1.93
CA ALA A 372 -19.98 5.38 2.63
C ALA A 372 -20.73 6.35 1.71
N LEU A 373 -20.33 6.47 0.45
CA LEU A 373 -21.06 7.27 -0.55
C LEU A 373 -22.39 6.61 -0.92
N CYS A 374 -22.43 5.29 -1.07
CA CYS A 374 -23.66 4.53 -1.32
C CYS A 374 -24.69 4.79 -0.22
N ARG A 375 -24.32 4.65 1.06
CA ARG A 375 -25.22 4.91 2.19
C ARG A 375 -25.81 6.32 2.18
N ARG A 376 -25.00 7.34 1.88
CA ARG A 376 -25.47 8.73 1.82
C ARG A 376 -26.49 8.92 0.68
N HIS A 377 -26.18 8.39 -0.47
CA HIS A 377 -27.04 8.51 -1.64
C HIS A 377 -28.36 7.76 -1.42
N HIS A 378 -28.32 6.56 -0.81
CA HIS A 378 -29.53 5.81 -0.45
C HIS A 378 -30.42 6.56 0.54
N ASN A 379 -29.85 7.21 1.55
CA ASN A 379 -30.61 7.97 2.55
C ASN A 379 -31.24 9.26 2.00
N GLU A 380 -30.67 9.85 0.96
CA GLU A 380 -31.20 11.07 0.33
C GLU A 380 -32.33 10.74 -0.67
N ASN A 381 -32.30 9.56 -1.28
CA ASN A 381 -33.29 9.11 -2.25
C ASN A 381 -34.37 8.28 -1.55
N THR A 382 -35.45 8.95 -1.13
CA THR A 382 -36.66 8.31 -0.55
C THR A 382 -37.53 7.60 -1.61
N ALA A 383 -37.06 7.50 -2.85
CA ALA A 383 -37.81 6.91 -3.96
C ALA A 383 -37.93 5.38 -3.81
N ALA A 384 -39.09 4.84 -4.17
CA ALA A 384 -39.43 3.42 -4.17
C ALA A 384 -38.65 2.59 -5.22
N GLN A 385 -37.55 3.13 -5.76
CA GLN A 385 -36.73 2.47 -6.78
C GLN A 385 -35.50 1.82 -6.12
N PRO A 386 -35.10 0.61 -6.60
CA PRO A 386 -33.93 -0.07 -6.10
C PRO A 386 -32.65 0.75 -6.37
N PHE A 387 -31.80 0.90 -5.34
CA PHE A 387 -30.49 1.53 -5.45
C PHE A 387 -29.49 0.52 -6.05
N ARG A 388 -28.99 0.78 -7.26
CA ARG A 388 -28.28 -0.15 -8.12
C ARG A 388 -26.79 0.18 -8.24
N VAL A 389 -25.94 -0.82 -8.01
CA VAL A 389 -24.46 -0.69 -8.09
C VAL A 389 -23.91 -1.67 -9.14
N LEU A 390 -22.99 -1.19 -9.99
CA LEU A 390 -22.25 -2.00 -10.95
C LEU A 390 -20.76 -2.00 -10.63
N ASP A 391 -20.18 -3.21 -10.45
CA ASP A 391 -18.76 -3.44 -10.19
C ASP A 391 -18.11 -4.12 -11.42
N LEU A 392 -17.40 -3.33 -12.23
CA LEU A 392 -16.75 -3.78 -13.46
C LEU A 392 -15.30 -4.22 -13.19
N CYS A 393 -14.94 -5.44 -13.55
CA CYS A 393 -13.75 -6.18 -13.17
C CYS A 393 -13.76 -6.51 -11.67
N CYS A 394 -14.83 -7.10 -11.19
CA CYS A 394 -15.15 -7.28 -9.78
C CYS A 394 -14.22 -8.26 -9.03
N TYR A 395 -13.47 -9.10 -9.74
CA TYR A 395 -12.55 -10.11 -9.19
C TYR A 395 -13.24 -11.01 -8.13
N HIS A 396 -12.96 -10.82 -6.83
CA HIS A 396 -13.61 -11.57 -5.74
C HIS A 396 -14.86 -10.87 -5.16
N GLY A 397 -15.37 -9.84 -5.85
CA GLY A 397 -16.59 -9.12 -5.49
C GLY A 397 -16.39 -8.00 -4.47
N GLY A 398 -15.15 -7.50 -4.29
CA GLY A 398 -14.82 -6.60 -3.19
C GLY A 398 -15.65 -5.31 -3.13
N PHE A 399 -15.87 -4.62 -4.24
CA PHE A 399 -16.69 -3.42 -4.27
C PHE A 399 -18.18 -3.74 -4.18
N ALA A 400 -18.66 -4.75 -4.92
CA ALA A 400 -20.06 -5.15 -4.91
C ALA A 400 -20.51 -5.59 -3.51
N LEU A 401 -19.72 -6.42 -2.80
CA LEU A 401 -20.01 -6.85 -1.43
C LEU A 401 -20.02 -5.68 -0.44
N ASN A 402 -19.06 -4.75 -0.54
CA ASN A 402 -19.05 -3.56 0.30
C ASN A 402 -20.25 -2.65 0.02
N ALA A 403 -20.68 -2.52 -1.24
CA ALA A 403 -21.85 -1.75 -1.60
C ALA A 403 -23.13 -2.33 -0.96
N MET A 404 -23.30 -3.66 -0.99
CA MET A 404 -24.45 -4.34 -0.36
C MET A 404 -24.41 -4.23 1.17
N ILE A 405 -23.32 -4.68 1.80
CA ILE A 405 -23.25 -4.86 3.26
C ILE A 405 -23.04 -3.52 3.97
N ASN A 406 -22.02 -2.78 3.55
CA ASN A 406 -21.63 -1.53 4.19
C ASN A 406 -22.28 -0.31 3.54
N GLY A 407 -22.73 -0.42 2.29
CA GLY A 407 -23.32 0.66 1.49
C GLY A 407 -24.83 0.65 1.44
N GLN A 408 -25.49 -0.42 1.89
CA GLN A 408 -26.95 -0.59 1.87
C GLN A 408 -27.55 -0.50 0.46
N ALA A 409 -26.80 -0.94 -0.57
CA ALA A 409 -27.33 -1.06 -1.91
C ALA A 409 -28.44 -2.10 -1.94
N THR A 410 -29.48 -1.86 -2.74
CA THR A 410 -30.59 -2.80 -2.92
C THR A 410 -30.22 -3.91 -3.89
N LEU A 411 -29.47 -3.53 -4.95
CA LEU A 411 -29.02 -4.43 -6.00
C LEU A 411 -27.57 -4.15 -6.35
N ALA A 412 -26.72 -5.17 -6.36
CA ALA A 412 -25.38 -5.07 -6.90
C ALA A 412 -25.12 -6.09 -8.01
N VAL A 413 -24.45 -5.65 -9.06
CA VAL A 413 -24.02 -6.52 -10.17
C VAL A 413 -22.50 -6.46 -10.28
N GLY A 414 -21.83 -7.61 -10.13
CA GLY A 414 -20.39 -7.76 -10.35
C GLY A 414 -20.10 -8.46 -11.67
N VAL A 415 -19.20 -7.91 -12.48
CA VAL A 415 -18.83 -8.44 -13.79
C VAL A 415 -17.35 -8.72 -13.87
N ASP A 416 -16.98 -9.96 -14.24
CA ASP A 416 -15.58 -10.33 -14.50
C ASP A 416 -15.53 -11.37 -15.65
N SER A 417 -14.41 -11.40 -16.36
CA SER A 417 -14.19 -12.35 -17.45
C SER A 417 -13.72 -13.73 -16.96
N SER A 418 -13.17 -13.81 -15.74
CA SER A 418 -12.65 -15.02 -15.12
C SER A 418 -13.75 -15.83 -14.46
N HIS A 419 -13.83 -17.13 -14.80
CA HIS A 419 -14.74 -18.06 -14.15
C HIS A 419 -14.42 -18.19 -12.66
N ASP A 420 -13.15 -18.38 -12.32
CA ASP A 420 -12.70 -18.56 -10.94
C ASP A 420 -13.01 -17.32 -10.09
N ALA A 421 -12.90 -16.12 -10.68
CA ALA A 421 -13.26 -14.88 -10.01
C ALA A 421 -14.77 -14.83 -9.68
N ILE A 422 -15.63 -15.20 -10.62
CA ILE A 422 -17.09 -15.26 -10.41
C ILE A 422 -17.47 -16.31 -9.36
N ASP A 423 -16.83 -17.47 -9.36
CA ASP A 423 -17.06 -18.50 -8.34
C ASP A 423 -16.61 -18.04 -6.95
N ALA A 424 -15.49 -17.32 -6.88
CA ALA A 424 -15.05 -16.69 -5.63
C ALA A 424 -16.08 -15.64 -5.16
N CYS A 425 -16.62 -14.81 -6.05
CA CYS A 425 -17.66 -13.83 -5.74
C CYS A 425 -18.90 -14.50 -5.14
N LYS A 426 -19.44 -15.53 -5.82
CA LYS A 426 -20.60 -16.29 -5.35
C LYS A 426 -20.37 -16.94 -3.99
N THR A 427 -19.16 -17.48 -3.78
CA THR A 427 -18.75 -18.06 -2.50
C THR A 427 -18.73 -16.98 -1.40
N ASN A 428 -18.13 -15.82 -1.67
CA ASN A 428 -18.02 -14.72 -0.71
C ASN A 428 -19.40 -14.12 -0.39
N ALA A 429 -20.31 -14.01 -1.37
CA ALA A 429 -21.68 -13.58 -1.12
C ALA A 429 -22.42 -14.53 -0.16
N LYS A 430 -22.30 -15.85 -0.39
CA LYS A 430 -22.88 -16.87 0.49
C LYS A 430 -22.32 -16.82 1.92
N LEU A 431 -21.00 -16.61 2.07
CA LEU A 431 -20.35 -16.44 3.38
C LEU A 431 -20.92 -15.27 4.20
N ASN A 432 -21.41 -14.25 3.49
CA ASN A 432 -21.99 -13.04 4.09
C ASN A 432 -23.53 -13.03 4.06
N ASN A 433 -24.16 -14.16 3.82
CA ASN A 433 -25.61 -14.34 3.81
C ASN A 433 -26.37 -13.42 2.83
N LEU A 434 -25.74 -13.03 1.70
CA LEU A 434 -26.40 -12.24 0.67
C LEU A 434 -27.23 -13.12 -0.27
N ALA A 435 -28.41 -12.62 -0.65
CA ALA A 435 -29.26 -13.26 -1.63
C ALA A 435 -28.63 -13.20 -3.02
N LEU A 436 -28.22 -14.37 -3.55
CA LEU A 436 -27.68 -14.49 -4.90
C LEU A 436 -28.82 -14.54 -5.91
N ILE A 437 -28.71 -13.70 -6.94
CA ILE A 437 -29.53 -13.78 -8.13
C ILE A 437 -28.81 -14.71 -9.10
N GLU A 438 -29.40 -15.86 -9.41
CA GLU A 438 -28.85 -16.83 -10.36
C GLU A 438 -29.31 -16.46 -11.79
N ASP A 439 -28.41 -16.66 -12.77
CA ASP A 439 -28.76 -16.50 -14.18
C ASP A 439 -29.65 -17.68 -14.58
N ASP A 440 -30.94 -17.46 -14.76
CA ASP A 440 -31.80 -18.42 -15.41
C ASP A 440 -31.37 -18.55 -16.88
N ASN A 441 -30.84 -19.73 -17.26
CA ASN A 441 -30.37 -20.06 -18.60
C ASN A 441 -31.49 -20.04 -19.68
N ASN A 442 -32.69 -19.58 -19.37
CA ASN A 442 -33.80 -19.38 -20.29
C ASN A 442 -34.01 -17.90 -20.59
N ASN A 443 -33.42 -17.47 -21.64
CA ASN A 443 -33.73 -16.41 -22.62
C ASN A 443 -34.83 -15.36 -22.33
N ASP A 444 -35.07 -14.95 -21.11
CA ASP A 444 -35.82 -13.71 -20.89
C ASP A 444 -35.64 -13.27 -19.43
N THR A 445 -35.22 -12.02 -19.23
CA THR A 445 -35.31 -11.33 -17.94
C THR A 445 -34.05 -11.21 -17.06
N THR A 446 -33.08 -10.42 -17.49
CA THR A 446 -32.24 -9.61 -16.58
C THR A 446 -33.01 -8.48 -15.87
N THR A 447 -34.33 -8.43 -16.03
CA THR A 447 -35.16 -7.26 -15.69
C THR A 447 -36.05 -7.43 -14.46
N ALA A 448 -36.12 -8.60 -13.83
CA ALA A 448 -37.08 -8.83 -12.74
C ALA A 448 -36.54 -8.78 -11.32
N ALA A 449 -35.24 -8.96 -11.08
CA ALA A 449 -34.70 -8.92 -9.73
C ALA A 449 -34.48 -7.47 -9.28
N THR A 450 -35.18 -7.07 -8.24
CA THR A 450 -35.12 -5.73 -7.65
C THR A 450 -34.21 -5.67 -6.44
N GLU A 451 -33.81 -6.81 -5.87
CA GLU A 451 -33.02 -6.91 -4.65
C GLU A 451 -32.08 -8.12 -4.69
N GLY A 452 -30.85 -7.95 -4.20
CA GLY A 452 -29.84 -9.00 -4.10
C GLY A 452 -28.53 -8.68 -4.80
N ILE A 453 -27.71 -9.73 -5.00
CA ILE A 453 -26.41 -9.60 -5.68
C ILE A 453 -26.30 -10.60 -6.83
N GLN A 454 -25.86 -10.13 -7.99
CA GLN A 454 -25.63 -10.93 -9.18
C GLN A 454 -24.15 -10.89 -9.59
N PHE A 455 -23.62 -12.02 -10.07
CA PHE A 455 -22.27 -12.06 -10.63
C PHE A 455 -22.30 -12.66 -12.03
N VAL A 456 -21.82 -11.89 -13.00
CA VAL A 456 -21.90 -12.20 -14.42
C VAL A 456 -20.51 -12.46 -14.98
N LYS A 457 -20.33 -13.64 -15.59
CA LYS A 457 -19.11 -13.94 -16.34
C LYS A 457 -19.20 -13.33 -17.73
N SER A 458 -18.54 -12.18 -17.95
CA SER A 458 -18.51 -11.51 -19.24
C SER A 458 -17.28 -10.64 -19.39
N ASP A 459 -16.87 -10.39 -20.65
CA ASP A 459 -16.02 -9.24 -20.96
C ASP A 459 -16.81 -7.96 -20.71
N ILE A 460 -16.17 -6.98 -20.02
CA ILE A 460 -16.86 -5.75 -19.60
C ILE A 460 -17.33 -4.87 -20.77
N ASP A 461 -16.60 -4.83 -21.91
CA ASP A 461 -17.06 -4.07 -23.08
C ASP A 461 -18.35 -4.69 -23.64
N LYS A 462 -18.38 -6.03 -23.71
CA LYS A 462 -19.57 -6.77 -24.18
C LYS A 462 -20.75 -6.55 -23.24
N TYR A 463 -20.51 -6.65 -21.93
CA TYR A 463 -21.57 -6.46 -20.93
C TYR A 463 -22.14 -5.03 -20.95
N MET A 464 -21.27 -4.01 -20.95
CA MET A 464 -21.72 -2.62 -21.01
C MET A 464 -22.52 -2.32 -22.28
N LYS A 465 -22.08 -2.88 -23.42
CA LYS A 465 -22.82 -2.72 -24.69
C LYS A 465 -24.21 -3.35 -24.60
N GLN A 466 -24.32 -4.56 -24.06
CA GLN A 466 -25.62 -5.23 -23.87
C GLN A 466 -26.55 -4.42 -22.97
N CYS A 467 -26.05 -3.93 -21.81
CA CYS A 467 -26.83 -3.06 -20.93
C CYS A 467 -27.32 -1.80 -21.64
N TYR A 468 -26.50 -1.21 -22.51
CA TYR A 468 -26.87 -0.02 -23.26
C TYR A 468 -27.96 -0.33 -24.28
N ASP A 469 -27.78 -1.41 -25.09
CA ASP A 469 -28.73 -1.83 -26.10
C ASP A 469 -30.09 -2.23 -25.47
N ASP A 470 -30.08 -2.83 -24.29
CA ASP A 470 -31.30 -3.19 -23.54
C ASP A 470 -31.97 -1.96 -22.93
N ASN A 471 -31.19 -0.99 -22.43
CA ASN A 471 -31.72 0.25 -21.90
C ASN A 471 -32.41 1.12 -22.95
N GLU A 472 -31.90 1.16 -24.19
CA GLU A 472 -32.59 1.83 -25.31
C GLU A 472 -34.00 1.26 -25.59
N LYS A 473 -34.22 -0.02 -25.25
CA LYS A 473 -35.52 -0.72 -25.47
C LYS A 473 -36.46 -0.58 -24.28
N THR A 474 -35.92 -0.66 -23.04
CA THR A 474 -36.72 -0.84 -21.81
C THR A 474 -36.62 0.32 -20.82
N ASN A 475 -35.63 1.17 -20.96
CA ASN A 475 -35.30 2.29 -20.03
C ASN A 475 -35.10 1.82 -18.57
N THR A 476 -34.55 0.62 -18.34
CA THR A 476 -34.53 -0.03 -17.02
C THR A 476 -33.13 -0.38 -16.49
N ASN A 477 -32.07 -0.32 -17.32
CA ASN A 477 -30.76 -0.88 -17.00
C ASN A 477 -29.69 0.17 -16.67
N LEU A 478 -30.05 1.22 -15.94
CA LEU A 478 -29.11 2.21 -15.47
C LEU A 478 -28.75 1.99 -14.00
N PHE A 479 -27.59 2.50 -13.59
CA PHE A 479 -27.02 2.31 -12.26
C PHE A 479 -26.82 3.65 -11.56
N ASP A 480 -26.98 3.67 -10.24
CA ASP A 480 -26.74 4.84 -9.41
C ASP A 480 -25.26 4.97 -9.05
N VAL A 481 -24.55 3.83 -8.98
CA VAL A 481 -23.10 3.79 -8.73
C VAL A 481 -22.43 2.81 -9.67
N ILE A 482 -21.33 3.24 -10.30
CA ILE A 482 -20.49 2.35 -11.10
C ILE A 482 -19.05 2.44 -10.63
N VAL A 483 -18.43 1.28 -10.44
CA VAL A 483 -16.98 1.12 -10.24
C VAL A 483 -16.38 0.49 -11.49
N LEU A 484 -15.26 1.05 -11.94
CA LEU A 484 -14.46 0.53 -13.03
C LEU A 484 -13.00 0.36 -12.57
N ASP A 485 -12.61 -0.88 -12.23
CA ASP A 485 -11.26 -1.24 -11.75
C ASP A 485 -10.58 -2.25 -12.68
N PRO A 486 -10.22 -1.84 -13.91
CA PRO A 486 -9.67 -2.75 -14.90
C PRO A 486 -8.24 -3.17 -14.55
N PRO A 487 -7.76 -4.31 -15.08
CA PRO A 487 -6.39 -4.75 -14.90
C PRO A 487 -5.40 -3.71 -15.46
N LYS A 488 -4.12 -3.88 -15.13
CA LYS A 488 -3.05 -2.98 -15.54
C LYS A 488 -2.88 -2.93 -17.07
N LEU A 489 -3.49 -1.94 -17.73
CA LEU A 489 -3.42 -1.78 -19.18
C LEU A 489 -2.12 -1.13 -19.67
N ALA A 490 -1.45 -0.31 -18.83
CA ALA A 490 -0.18 0.34 -19.16
C ALA A 490 0.94 -0.16 -18.22
N PRO A 491 1.64 -1.24 -18.53
CA PRO A 491 2.75 -1.73 -17.70
C PRO A 491 3.96 -0.79 -17.73
N SER A 492 4.12 0.05 -18.75
CA SER A 492 5.21 1.02 -18.89
C SER A 492 4.78 2.25 -19.68
N MET A 493 5.63 3.29 -19.67
CA MET A 493 5.41 4.52 -20.46
C MET A 493 5.29 4.26 -21.96
N LYS A 494 5.99 3.24 -22.51
CA LYS A 494 5.90 2.90 -23.93
C LYS A 494 4.50 2.51 -24.39
N GLY A 495 3.72 1.88 -23.49
CA GLY A 495 2.34 1.47 -23.77
C GLY A 495 1.27 2.50 -23.39
N LEU A 496 1.64 3.62 -22.80
CA LEU A 496 0.72 4.56 -22.17
C LEU A 496 -0.35 5.09 -23.14
N GLN A 497 0.04 5.53 -24.33
CA GLN A 497 -0.90 6.11 -25.30
C GLN A 497 -1.95 5.08 -25.80
N ARG A 498 -1.53 3.84 -26.02
CA ARG A 498 -2.48 2.76 -26.39
C ARG A 498 -3.43 2.43 -25.26
N ALA A 499 -2.89 2.32 -24.04
CA ALA A 499 -3.68 2.07 -22.85
C ALA A 499 -4.67 3.21 -22.57
N SER A 500 -4.25 4.47 -22.74
CA SER A 500 -5.12 5.63 -22.55
C SER A 500 -6.36 5.58 -23.45
N ARG A 501 -6.22 5.16 -24.70
CA ARG A 501 -7.38 4.99 -25.60
C ARG A 501 -8.36 3.92 -25.09
N LYS A 502 -7.84 2.80 -24.56
CA LYS A 502 -8.68 1.76 -23.98
C LYS A 502 -9.35 2.24 -22.68
N TYR A 503 -8.61 2.90 -21.79
CA TYR A 503 -9.19 3.52 -20.58
C TYR A 503 -10.28 4.54 -20.96
N HIS A 504 -10.03 5.40 -21.96
CA HIS A 504 -11.03 6.37 -22.43
C HIS A 504 -12.32 5.68 -22.90
N SER A 505 -12.23 4.63 -23.73
CA SER A 505 -13.39 3.88 -24.19
C SER A 505 -14.17 3.27 -23.04
N LEU A 506 -13.48 2.56 -22.12
CA LEU A 506 -14.11 1.93 -20.95
C LEU A 506 -14.80 2.94 -20.04
N ASN A 507 -14.14 4.07 -19.74
CA ASN A 507 -14.71 5.12 -18.92
C ASN A 507 -15.93 5.77 -19.58
N ARG A 508 -15.85 6.06 -20.90
CA ARG A 508 -16.99 6.62 -21.66
C ARG A 508 -18.21 5.69 -21.58
N ASP A 509 -18.00 4.40 -21.81
CA ASP A 509 -19.11 3.44 -21.90
C ASP A 509 -19.71 3.15 -20.51
N ALA A 510 -18.88 3.12 -19.45
CA ALA A 510 -19.36 3.03 -18.09
C ALA A 510 -20.18 4.27 -17.67
N ILE A 511 -19.70 5.48 -17.98
CA ILE A 511 -20.39 6.73 -17.65
C ILE A 511 -21.78 6.81 -18.33
N LYS A 512 -21.97 6.23 -19.52
CA LYS A 512 -23.26 6.18 -20.20
C LYS A 512 -24.30 5.33 -19.46
N LEU A 513 -23.86 4.37 -18.63
CA LEU A 513 -24.77 3.51 -17.87
C LEU A 513 -25.17 4.12 -16.52
N ILE A 514 -24.69 5.29 -16.17
CA ILE A 514 -25.15 6.01 -14.98
C ILE A 514 -26.56 6.59 -15.25
N ASN A 515 -27.43 6.45 -14.27
CA ASN A 515 -28.79 7.00 -14.25
C ASN A 515 -28.84 8.39 -14.89
N GLU A 516 -29.69 8.55 -15.94
CA GLU A 516 -29.76 9.78 -16.71
C GLU A 516 -30.58 10.85 -16.00
N VAL A 517 -31.57 10.46 -15.19
CA VAL A 517 -32.50 11.37 -14.51
C VAL A 517 -31.90 11.92 -13.22
N GLU A 518 -31.42 11.03 -12.36
CA GLU A 518 -30.89 11.40 -11.03
C GLU A 518 -29.37 11.64 -11.05
N GLY A 519 -28.70 11.19 -12.12
CA GLY A 519 -27.25 11.11 -12.12
C GLY A 519 -26.75 9.99 -11.19
N GLY A 520 -25.47 10.02 -10.79
CA GLY A 520 -24.95 8.99 -9.91
C GLY A 520 -23.50 9.21 -9.51
N ILE A 521 -22.88 8.17 -8.97
CA ILE A 521 -21.47 8.16 -8.56
C ILE A 521 -20.67 7.26 -9.51
N PHE A 522 -19.55 7.74 -9.97
CA PHE A 522 -18.62 6.98 -10.79
C PHE A 522 -17.24 6.94 -10.14
N MET A 523 -16.73 5.74 -9.89
CA MET A 523 -15.35 5.52 -9.43
C MET A 523 -14.57 4.82 -10.52
N SER A 524 -13.49 5.45 -11.00
CA SER A 524 -12.57 4.86 -11.96
C SER A 524 -11.20 4.66 -11.34
N CYS A 525 -10.66 3.44 -11.50
CA CYS A 525 -9.39 3.02 -10.93
C CYS A 525 -8.34 2.73 -12.01
N THR A 526 -7.07 2.91 -11.66
CA THR A 526 -5.93 2.42 -12.41
C THR A 526 -4.82 1.97 -11.48
N CYS A 527 -4.32 0.76 -11.65
CA CYS A 527 -3.13 0.23 -10.94
C CYS A 527 -1.84 0.40 -11.76
N SER A 528 -1.83 1.31 -12.74
CA SER A 528 -0.67 1.62 -13.58
C SER A 528 0.09 2.84 -13.07
N ALA A 529 1.31 2.63 -12.56
CA ALA A 529 2.18 3.73 -12.18
C ALA A 529 2.42 4.74 -13.32
N ALA A 530 2.46 4.26 -14.58
CA ALA A 530 2.60 5.13 -15.74
C ALA A 530 1.40 6.07 -15.93
N MET A 531 0.16 5.59 -15.70
CA MET A 531 -1.04 6.43 -15.71
C MET A 531 -1.12 7.35 -14.50
N THR A 532 -0.83 6.81 -13.31
CA THR A 532 -0.96 7.50 -12.02
C THR A 532 0.01 8.68 -11.89
N GLN A 533 1.22 8.58 -12.46
CA GLN A 533 2.29 9.56 -12.26
C GLN A 533 2.49 10.51 -13.44
N HIS A 534 1.97 10.18 -14.61
CA HIS A 534 2.15 11.00 -15.80
C HIS A 534 1.53 12.40 -15.62
N GLU A 535 2.21 13.42 -16.06
CA GLU A 535 1.79 14.83 -15.91
C GLU A 535 1.48 15.22 -14.45
N GLY A 536 2.28 14.72 -13.52
CA GLY A 536 2.08 15.02 -12.08
C GLY A 536 0.81 14.41 -11.50
N GLY A 537 0.19 13.42 -12.17
CA GLY A 537 -1.02 12.74 -11.74
C GLY A 537 -2.32 13.26 -12.36
N THR A 538 -2.23 14.27 -13.25
CA THR A 538 -3.43 14.84 -13.91
C THR A 538 -3.83 14.10 -15.19
N TYR A 539 -2.93 13.35 -15.79
CA TYR A 539 -3.18 12.65 -17.06
C TYR A 539 -4.39 11.71 -17.02
N PHE A 540 -4.52 10.92 -15.95
CA PHE A 540 -5.65 10.01 -15.78
C PHE A 540 -6.98 10.77 -15.62
N LEU A 541 -6.99 11.84 -14.84
CA LEU A 541 -8.17 12.67 -14.62
C LEU A 541 -8.61 13.37 -15.93
N ASN A 542 -7.67 13.93 -16.68
CA ASN A 542 -7.93 14.56 -17.96
C ASN A 542 -8.54 13.57 -18.96
N MET A 543 -8.04 12.34 -18.99
CA MET A 543 -8.58 11.27 -19.84
C MET A 543 -10.03 10.92 -19.47
N ILE A 544 -10.36 10.83 -18.17
CA ILE A 544 -11.73 10.57 -17.70
C ILE A 544 -12.66 11.74 -18.08
N SER A 545 -12.20 12.98 -17.91
CA SER A 545 -12.97 14.17 -18.31
C SER A 545 -13.30 14.17 -19.81
N GLN A 546 -12.34 13.78 -20.65
CA GLN A 546 -12.57 13.61 -22.10
C GLN A 546 -13.56 12.48 -22.42
N ALA A 547 -13.49 11.38 -21.66
CA ALA A 547 -14.44 10.27 -21.78
C ALA A 547 -15.88 10.72 -21.42
N ALA A 548 -16.03 11.55 -20.39
CA ALA A 548 -17.32 12.08 -19.99
C ALA A 548 -17.92 13.02 -21.07
N ILE A 549 -17.11 13.90 -21.65
CA ILE A 549 -17.54 14.73 -22.78
C ILE A 549 -18.01 13.84 -23.94
N SER A 550 -17.26 12.76 -24.22
CA SER A 550 -17.64 11.79 -25.27
C SER A 550 -18.92 11.00 -24.92
N ALA A 551 -19.25 10.86 -23.64
CA ALA A 551 -20.49 10.28 -23.13
C ALA A 551 -21.63 11.30 -23.04
N GLN A 552 -21.39 12.58 -23.35
CA GLN A 552 -22.33 13.70 -23.17
C GLN A 552 -22.83 13.83 -21.72
N ARG A 553 -21.92 13.68 -20.76
CA ARG A 553 -22.24 13.79 -19.32
C ARG A 553 -21.27 14.78 -18.64
N GLU A 554 -21.82 15.52 -17.68
CA GLU A 554 -21.06 16.42 -16.83
C GLU A 554 -20.55 15.68 -15.60
N LEU A 555 -19.27 15.92 -15.22
CA LEU A 555 -18.64 15.33 -14.05
C LEU A 555 -18.16 16.40 -13.08
N THR A 556 -18.37 16.14 -11.80
CA THR A 556 -17.68 16.85 -10.70
C THR A 556 -16.77 15.89 -9.95
N LEU A 557 -15.47 16.18 -9.89
CA LEU A 557 -14.51 15.37 -9.13
C LEU A 557 -14.78 15.52 -7.62
N LEU A 558 -15.07 14.43 -6.94
CA LEU A 558 -15.31 14.40 -5.50
C LEU A 558 -14.04 14.05 -4.71
N LYS A 559 -13.29 13.06 -5.18
CA LYS A 559 -12.11 12.55 -4.47
C LYS A 559 -11.12 11.92 -5.44
N VAL A 560 -9.83 12.08 -5.12
CA VAL A 560 -8.73 11.26 -5.67
C VAL A 560 -8.05 10.55 -4.52
N SER A 561 -8.03 9.23 -4.55
CA SER A 561 -7.38 8.39 -3.57
C SER A 561 -6.35 7.46 -4.23
N GLY A 562 -5.58 6.78 -3.43
CA GLY A 562 -4.55 5.83 -3.85
C GLY A 562 -4.74 4.45 -3.25
N ALA A 563 -3.65 3.73 -3.07
CA ALA A 563 -3.64 2.48 -2.33
C ALA A 563 -4.00 2.72 -0.87
N ALA A 564 -4.65 1.73 -0.25
CA ALA A 564 -5.07 1.78 1.15
C ALA A 564 -3.92 2.16 2.09
N SER A 565 -4.25 2.76 3.21
CA SER A 565 -3.31 3.33 4.20
C SER A 565 -2.25 2.35 4.68
N CYS A 566 -2.55 1.05 4.70
CA CYS A 566 -1.56 0.00 5.02
C CYS A 566 -0.48 -0.18 3.95
N HIS A 567 -0.69 0.30 2.71
CA HIS A 567 0.31 0.36 1.66
C HIS A 567 1.13 1.64 1.81
N THR A 568 1.91 1.70 2.88
CA THR A 568 2.78 2.83 3.21
C THR A 568 3.66 3.24 2.03
N GLN A 569 3.90 4.52 1.89
CA GLN A 569 4.67 5.09 0.78
C GLN A 569 5.78 5.99 1.31
N SER A 570 6.79 6.22 0.48
CA SER A 570 7.86 7.20 0.70
C SER A 570 7.87 8.21 -0.45
N PRO A 571 6.96 9.20 -0.47
CA PRO A 571 6.74 10.06 -1.63
C PRO A 571 7.98 10.86 -2.05
N SER A 572 8.78 11.30 -1.07
CA SER A 572 10.00 12.08 -1.32
C SER A 572 11.16 11.22 -1.82
N SER A 573 11.28 9.99 -1.32
CA SER A 573 12.42 9.10 -1.61
C SER A 573 12.13 8.06 -2.69
N PHE A 574 10.88 7.62 -2.80
CA PHE A 574 10.42 6.66 -3.80
C PHE A 574 9.05 7.03 -4.38
N PRO A 575 8.96 8.09 -5.20
CA PRO A 575 7.69 8.50 -5.84
C PRO A 575 7.04 7.40 -6.67
N ALA A 576 7.85 6.47 -7.21
CA ALA A 576 7.38 5.33 -7.98
C ALA A 576 6.48 4.35 -7.20
N GLY A 577 6.47 4.45 -5.87
CA GLY A 577 5.55 3.71 -4.99
C GLY A 577 4.09 4.10 -5.16
N LYS A 578 3.79 5.29 -5.73
CA LYS A 578 2.43 5.71 -6.07
C LYS A 578 2.01 5.05 -7.39
N TYR A 579 1.35 3.90 -7.32
CA TYR A 579 0.97 3.11 -8.49
C TYR A 579 -0.54 3.01 -8.73
N LEU A 580 -1.35 3.26 -7.70
CA LEU A 580 -2.81 3.18 -7.74
C LEU A 580 -3.40 4.59 -7.70
N THR A 581 -4.39 4.82 -8.53
CA THR A 581 -5.29 5.98 -8.45
C THR A 581 -6.72 5.49 -8.53
N ALA A 582 -7.57 5.90 -7.59
CA ALA A 582 -9.01 5.79 -7.66
C ALA A 582 -9.59 7.20 -7.65
N ALA A 583 -10.29 7.57 -8.74
CA ALA A 583 -10.91 8.87 -8.90
C ALA A 583 -12.43 8.72 -8.84
N THR A 584 -13.05 9.40 -7.91
CA THR A 584 -14.50 9.35 -7.66
C THR A 584 -15.15 10.64 -8.11
N PHE A 585 -16.21 10.52 -8.90
CA PHE A 585 -16.94 11.64 -9.49
C PHE A 585 -18.44 11.58 -9.17
N ARG A 586 -19.07 12.73 -9.05
CA ARG A 586 -20.50 12.89 -9.27
C ARG A 586 -20.72 13.01 -10.78
N VAL A 587 -21.56 12.16 -11.33
CA VAL A 587 -22.08 12.29 -12.70
C VAL A 587 -23.43 12.99 -12.59
N HIS A 588 -23.54 14.15 -13.22
CA HIS A 588 -24.78 14.94 -13.16
C HIS A 588 -25.89 14.33 -14.03
N PRO A 589 -27.18 14.63 -13.76
CA PRO A 589 -28.29 14.32 -14.65
C PRO A 589 -27.99 14.72 -16.09
N LYS A 590 -28.60 14.04 -17.05
CA LYS A 590 -28.48 14.40 -18.46
C LYS A 590 -29.47 15.55 -18.75
N ASN A 591 -28.94 16.68 -19.15
CA ASN A 591 -29.75 17.86 -19.53
C ASN A 591 -30.41 17.65 -20.90
#